data_12fcbdafcb54a75b09933bc25d0ff381
#
_entry.id   12fcbdafcb54a75b09933bc25d0ff381
#
_cell.length_a   1.000
_cell.length_b   1.000
_cell.length_c   1.000
_cell.angle_alpha   90.00
_cell.angle_beta   90.00
_cell.angle_gamma   90.00
#
_symmetry.space_group_name_H-M   'P 1'
#
loop_
_entity.id
_entity.type
_entity.pdbx_description
1 polymer ?
#
loop_
_entity_poly.entity_id
_entity_poly.type
_entity_poly.pdbx_seq_one_letter_code
_entity_poly.pdbx_strand_id
1 'polypeptide(L)'
;MLELGEQPYTEADAEWDAFVAAHPHGSLLQTTNWARLKNRFGWTSQRVWLRRDGRLVAGAQVLFRSLAFGVVKMAYIPHGPLADWDDEEQLAVLFNQIDQAAYRRGAGLLKFEPRLWEDECPPDQWAALYRRHGGAPSADTIQPPRTVVVDLRPSEDDILAAMKQKTRYNIRLAEKKGVTVREGTAADLPAFNRLMAASLLCLRSGQRWS
;
A
#
# COMPACT_ATOMS: atom_id res chain seq x y z
N MET A 1 9.59 23.69 -15.13
CA MET A 1 9.01 24.38 -13.95
C MET A 1 8.17 23.34 -13.19
N LEU A 2 8.30 23.26 -11.85
CA LEU A 2 7.45 22.39 -11.03
C LEU A 2 6.11 23.08 -10.75
N GLU A 3 5.02 22.40 -11.06
CA GLU A 3 3.66 22.84 -10.78
C GLU A 3 3.08 21.96 -9.67
N LEU A 4 2.44 22.60 -8.71
CA LEU A 4 1.80 21.97 -7.56
C LEU A 4 0.30 21.93 -7.74
N GLY A 5 -0.33 20.86 -7.29
CA GLY A 5 -1.78 20.81 -7.27
C GLY A 5 -2.33 19.83 -6.25
N GLU A 6 -3.57 20.10 -5.95
CA GLU A 6 -4.41 19.25 -5.13
C GLU A 6 -5.74 19.04 -5.81
N GLN A 7 -6.29 17.85 -5.68
CA GLN A 7 -7.63 17.63 -6.19
C GLN A 7 -8.40 16.70 -5.23
N PRO A 8 -9.68 17.03 -4.95
CA PRO A 8 -10.57 16.12 -4.29
C PRO A 8 -10.66 14.82 -5.09
N TYR A 9 -11.00 13.75 -4.40
CA TYR A 9 -11.29 12.50 -5.08
C TYR A 9 -12.39 12.70 -6.13
N THR A 10 -12.12 12.22 -7.34
CA THR A 10 -13.10 12.04 -8.42
C THR A 10 -13.23 10.56 -8.74
N GLU A 11 -14.42 10.12 -9.16
CA GLU A 11 -14.68 8.69 -9.42
C GLU A 11 -13.91 8.11 -10.61
N ALA A 12 -13.44 8.97 -11.51
CA ALA A 12 -12.63 8.57 -12.64
C ALA A 12 -11.48 9.56 -12.81
N ASP A 13 -10.26 9.06 -12.70
CA ASP A 13 -9.04 9.82 -12.97
C ASP A 13 -8.06 8.92 -13.70
N ALA A 14 -8.22 8.88 -15.02
CA ALA A 14 -7.42 8.01 -15.87
C ALA A 14 -5.94 8.45 -15.91
N GLU A 15 -5.66 9.74 -15.81
CA GLU A 15 -4.29 10.24 -15.80
C GLU A 15 -3.56 9.81 -14.53
N TRP A 16 -4.21 9.95 -13.38
CA TRP A 16 -3.65 9.50 -12.10
C TRP A 16 -3.41 7.98 -12.10
N ASP A 17 -4.39 7.20 -12.52
CA ASP A 17 -4.25 5.74 -12.54
C ASP A 17 -3.18 5.29 -13.54
N ALA A 18 -3.01 5.97 -14.68
CA ALA A 18 -1.92 5.72 -15.62
C ALA A 18 -0.54 6.06 -15.01
N PHE A 19 -0.44 7.19 -14.28
CA PHE A 19 0.78 7.53 -13.54
C PHE A 19 1.12 6.47 -12.49
N VAL A 20 0.15 6.06 -11.68
CA VAL A 20 0.34 5.00 -10.69
C VAL A 20 0.78 3.68 -11.34
N ALA A 21 0.16 3.30 -12.46
CA ALA A 21 0.49 2.06 -13.16
C ALA A 21 1.90 2.06 -13.79
N ALA A 22 2.36 3.24 -14.22
CA ALA A 22 3.68 3.38 -14.84
C ALA A 22 4.82 3.58 -13.82
N HIS A 23 4.50 3.94 -12.56
CA HIS A 23 5.49 4.23 -11.54
C HIS A 23 6.16 2.94 -11.02
N PRO A 24 7.49 2.86 -10.86
CA PRO A 24 8.18 1.66 -10.36
C PRO A 24 7.64 1.14 -9.03
N HIS A 25 7.31 2.05 -8.12
CA HIS A 25 6.71 1.75 -6.81
C HIS A 25 5.19 1.84 -6.81
N GLY A 26 4.55 1.85 -7.99
CA GLY A 26 3.10 1.92 -8.13
C GLY A 26 2.38 0.81 -7.40
N SER A 27 1.22 1.13 -6.83
CA SER A 27 0.44 0.19 -6.04
C SER A 27 -1.05 0.41 -6.21
N LEU A 28 -1.82 -0.69 -6.16
CA LEU A 28 -3.28 -0.65 -6.09
C LEU A 28 -3.78 0.32 -5.01
N LEU A 29 -3.05 0.46 -3.89
CA LEU A 29 -3.44 1.31 -2.77
C LEU A 29 -3.36 2.82 -3.08
N GLN A 30 -2.72 3.20 -4.19
CA GLN A 30 -2.67 4.56 -4.70
C GLN A 30 -3.67 4.82 -5.85
N THR A 31 -4.43 3.81 -6.28
CA THR A 31 -5.37 3.95 -7.41
C THR A 31 -6.70 4.60 -7.02
N THR A 32 -7.41 5.10 -8.03
CA THR A 32 -8.78 5.60 -7.91
C THR A 32 -9.73 4.55 -7.34
N ASN A 33 -9.59 3.29 -7.76
CA ASN A 33 -10.43 2.19 -7.27
C ASN A 33 -10.24 1.94 -5.77
N TRP A 34 -9.01 2.09 -5.27
CA TRP A 34 -8.77 2.00 -3.82
C TRP A 34 -9.42 3.14 -3.05
N ALA A 35 -9.32 4.39 -3.53
CA ALA A 35 -10.01 5.52 -2.92
C ALA A 35 -11.52 5.30 -2.89
N ARG A 36 -12.11 4.84 -4.01
CA ARG A 36 -13.53 4.50 -4.10
C ARG A 36 -13.93 3.46 -3.05
N LEU A 37 -13.14 2.40 -2.90
CA LEU A 37 -13.36 1.39 -1.88
C LEU A 37 -13.31 2.01 -0.48
N LYS A 38 -12.25 2.75 -0.16
CA LYS A 38 -12.05 3.33 1.18
C LYS A 38 -13.12 4.35 1.54
N ASN A 39 -13.59 5.14 0.58
CA ASN A 39 -14.65 6.11 0.80
C ASN A 39 -15.98 5.45 1.23
N ARG A 40 -16.23 4.20 0.82
CA ARG A 40 -17.38 3.43 1.30
C ARG A 40 -17.26 2.96 2.75
N PHE A 41 -16.06 2.99 3.32
CA PHE A 41 -15.77 2.52 4.67
C PHE A 41 -15.33 3.65 5.63
N GLY A 42 -15.88 4.85 5.42
CA GLY A 42 -15.72 5.99 6.35
C GLY A 42 -14.37 6.70 6.23
N TRP A 43 -13.65 6.53 5.13
CA TRP A 43 -12.52 7.35 4.76
C TRP A 43 -12.96 8.43 3.78
N THR A 44 -12.21 9.51 3.72
CA THR A 44 -12.23 10.45 2.59
C THR A 44 -10.85 10.48 1.95
N SER A 45 -10.75 10.88 0.70
CA SER A 45 -9.49 10.88 -0.03
C SER A 45 -9.27 12.19 -0.78
N GLN A 46 -8.00 12.51 -0.96
CA GLN A 46 -7.53 13.66 -1.71
C GLN A 46 -6.22 13.28 -2.38
N ARG A 47 -5.96 13.80 -3.56
CA ARG A 47 -4.67 13.67 -4.23
C ARG A 47 -3.87 14.94 -4.09
N VAL A 48 -2.58 14.76 -3.92
CA VAL A 48 -1.54 15.79 -3.98
C VAL A 48 -0.59 15.37 -5.09
N TRP A 49 -0.22 16.29 -5.95
CA TRP A 49 0.62 15.96 -7.09
C TRP A 49 1.59 17.08 -7.48
N LEU A 50 2.66 16.67 -8.12
CA LEU A 50 3.64 17.55 -8.78
C LEU A 50 3.65 17.25 -10.26
N ARG A 51 3.71 18.31 -11.06
CA ARG A 51 3.98 18.24 -12.50
C ARG A 51 5.30 18.94 -12.81
N ARG A 52 6.01 18.37 -13.76
CA ARG A 52 7.17 19.00 -14.39
C ARG A 52 6.88 19.07 -15.88
N ASP A 53 6.82 20.30 -16.42
CA ASP A 53 6.49 20.55 -17.82
C ASP A 53 5.19 19.85 -18.27
N GLY A 54 4.16 20.01 -17.46
CA GLY A 54 2.81 19.47 -17.70
C GLY A 54 2.63 17.97 -17.43
N ARG A 55 3.69 17.22 -17.11
CA ARG A 55 3.61 15.76 -16.82
C ARG A 55 3.62 15.50 -15.32
N LEU A 56 2.79 14.57 -14.86
CA LEU A 56 2.84 14.08 -13.50
C LEU A 56 4.19 13.40 -13.27
N VAL A 57 4.93 13.84 -12.24
CA VAL A 57 6.24 13.29 -11.87
C VAL A 57 6.27 12.75 -10.45
N ALA A 58 5.39 13.22 -9.57
CA ALA A 58 5.26 12.72 -8.22
C ALA A 58 3.85 12.98 -7.66
N GLY A 59 3.47 12.25 -6.63
CA GLY A 59 2.20 12.51 -5.95
C GLY A 59 1.83 11.46 -4.91
N ALA A 60 0.73 11.72 -4.23
CA ALA A 60 0.19 10.84 -3.19
C ALA A 60 -1.33 10.87 -3.18
N GLN A 61 -1.95 9.72 -3.05
CA GLN A 61 -3.33 9.59 -2.62
C GLN A 61 -3.37 9.55 -1.10
N VAL A 62 -3.83 10.64 -0.50
CA VAL A 62 -3.94 10.78 0.96
C VAL A 62 -5.34 10.38 1.39
N LEU A 63 -5.43 9.45 2.31
CA LEU A 63 -6.67 8.98 2.92
C LEU A 63 -6.84 9.65 4.28
N PHE A 64 -8.04 10.11 4.60
CA PHE A 64 -8.35 10.76 5.87
C PHE A 64 -9.41 9.98 6.64
N ARG A 65 -9.19 9.78 7.93
CA ARG A 65 -10.17 9.15 8.83
C ARG A 65 -10.16 9.81 10.19
N SER A 66 -11.35 10.02 10.75
CA SER A 66 -11.48 10.41 12.15
C SER A 66 -11.29 9.19 13.06
N LEU A 67 -10.46 9.35 14.09
CA LEU A 67 -10.17 8.37 15.13
C LEU A 67 -10.73 8.88 16.46
N ALA A 68 -10.77 8.01 17.49
CA ALA A 68 -11.15 8.36 18.84
C ALA A 68 -12.42 9.22 18.91
N PHE A 69 -13.54 8.72 18.35
CA PHE A 69 -14.84 9.41 18.32
C PHE A 69 -14.81 10.81 17.66
N GLY A 70 -13.88 11.02 16.73
CA GLY A 70 -13.78 12.27 15.97
C GLY A 70 -12.81 13.31 16.55
N VAL A 71 -12.17 13.02 17.68
CA VAL A 71 -11.25 13.95 18.35
C VAL A 71 -9.95 14.13 17.55
N VAL A 72 -9.46 13.07 16.91
CA VAL A 72 -8.23 13.10 16.10
C VAL A 72 -8.55 12.67 14.69
N LYS A 73 -8.07 13.40 13.70
CA LYS A 73 -8.09 12.99 12.31
C LYS A 73 -6.70 12.52 11.89
N MET A 74 -6.63 11.37 11.26
CA MET A 74 -5.43 10.82 10.67
C MET A 74 -5.44 11.04 9.16
N ALA A 75 -4.31 11.49 8.63
CA ALA A 75 -3.96 11.41 7.22
C ALA A 75 -3.08 10.17 7.01
N TYR A 76 -3.37 9.38 5.98
CA TYR A 76 -2.64 8.14 5.72
C TYR A 76 -2.34 7.96 4.24
N ILE A 77 -1.11 7.62 3.91
CA ILE A 77 -0.63 7.39 2.55
C ILE A 77 -0.12 5.94 2.46
N PRO A 78 -0.98 4.98 2.04
CA PRO A 78 -0.58 3.59 1.88
C PRO A 78 0.27 3.42 0.62
N HIS A 79 1.40 2.73 0.71
CA HIS A 79 2.32 2.49 -0.41
C HIS A 79 2.67 3.76 -1.22
N GLY A 80 2.84 4.86 -0.54
CA GLY A 80 3.21 6.15 -1.10
C GLY A 80 3.91 7.04 -0.08
N PRO A 81 4.34 8.23 -0.50
CA PRO A 81 4.10 8.85 -1.80
C PRO A 81 4.85 8.17 -2.96
N LEU A 82 4.38 8.40 -4.18
CA LEU A 82 5.03 7.99 -5.42
C LEU A 82 5.91 9.14 -5.89
N ALA A 83 7.21 8.98 -5.86
CA ALA A 83 8.20 9.99 -6.19
C ALA A 83 9.51 9.34 -6.63
N ASP A 84 10.38 10.13 -7.24
CA ASP A 84 11.80 9.81 -7.34
C ASP A 84 12.44 10.10 -5.97
N TRP A 85 12.87 9.06 -5.28
CA TRP A 85 13.42 9.16 -3.93
C TRP A 85 14.86 9.67 -3.88
N ASP A 86 15.51 9.81 -5.03
CA ASP A 86 16.83 10.43 -5.18
C ASP A 86 16.75 11.92 -5.52
N ASP A 87 15.55 12.44 -5.90
CA ASP A 87 15.32 13.85 -6.17
C ASP A 87 14.89 14.59 -4.89
N GLU A 88 15.87 15.05 -4.10
CA GLU A 88 15.64 15.73 -2.80
C GLU A 88 14.76 16.98 -2.94
N GLU A 89 14.89 17.74 -4.03
CA GLU A 89 14.07 18.93 -4.28
C GLU A 89 12.60 18.53 -4.49
N GLN A 90 12.37 17.52 -5.32
CA GLN A 90 11.03 16.99 -5.57
C GLN A 90 10.38 16.48 -4.28
N LEU A 91 11.13 15.73 -3.46
CA LEU A 91 10.64 15.21 -2.19
C LEU A 91 10.29 16.32 -1.21
N ALA A 92 11.15 17.34 -1.06
CA ALA A 92 10.90 18.47 -0.16
C ALA A 92 9.62 19.21 -0.53
N VAL A 93 9.43 19.48 -1.84
CA VAL A 93 8.23 20.15 -2.35
C VAL A 93 6.99 19.27 -2.15
N LEU A 94 7.08 17.98 -2.45
CA LEU A 94 5.96 17.04 -2.30
C LEU A 94 5.53 16.87 -0.84
N PHE A 95 6.47 16.67 0.09
CA PHE A 95 6.16 16.52 1.51
C PHE A 95 5.56 17.80 2.10
N ASN A 96 6.07 18.97 1.73
CA ASN A 96 5.45 20.24 2.14
C ASN A 96 3.98 20.33 1.67
N GLN A 97 3.70 19.96 0.42
CA GLN A 97 2.35 19.96 -0.11
C GLN A 97 1.43 18.95 0.60
N ILE A 98 1.96 17.76 0.92
CA ILE A 98 1.24 16.73 1.69
C ILE A 98 0.91 17.25 3.10
N ASP A 99 1.87 17.86 3.78
CA ASP A 99 1.68 18.42 5.12
C ASP A 99 0.62 19.52 5.13
N GLN A 100 0.68 20.42 4.15
CA GLN A 100 -0.33 21.46 3.99
C GLN A 100 -1.73 20.88 3.72
N ALA A 101 -1.85 19.85 2.89
CA ALA A 101 -3.11 19.18 2.62
C ALA A 101 -3.65 18.50 3.89
N ALA A 102 -2.78 17.84 4.66
CA ALA A 102 -3.12 17.23 5.94
C ALA A 102 -3.59 18.27 6.97
N TYR A 103 -2.85 19.37 7.09
CA TYR A 103 -3.19 20.47 7.99
C TYR A 103 -4.54 21.11 7.65
N ARG A 104 -4.78 21.44 6.37
CA ARG A 104 -6.06 22.03 5.92
C ARG A 104 -7.26 21.12 6.19
N ARG A 105 -7.05 19.82 6.23
CA ARG A 105 -8.05 18.81 6.57
C ARG A 105 -8.18 18.58 8.08
N GLY A 106 -7.37 19.26 8.90
CA GLY A 106 -7.35 19.12 10.36
C GLY A 106 -6.81 17.78 10.82
N ALA A 107 -5.87 17.18 10.08
CA ALA A 107 -5.20 15.97 10.50
C ALA A 107 -4.15 16.31 11.58
N GLY A 108 -4.25 15.65 12.74
CA GLY A 108 -3.27 15.74 13.81
C GLY A 108 -2.16 14.70 13.71
N LEU A 109 -2.27 13.77 12.78
CA LEU A 109 -1.29 12.73 12.49
C LEU A 109 -1.25 12.48 10.99
N LEU A 110 -0.05 12.52 10.42
CA LEU A 110 0.24 12.04 9.08
C LEU A 110 1.08 10.76 9.19
N LYS A 111 0.62 9.67 8.57
CA LYS A 111 1.34 8.42 8.45
C LYS A 111 1.51 8.09 6.98
N PHE A 112 2.69 7.68 6.57
CA PHE A 112 2.94 7.19 5.23
C PHE A 112 3.82 5.93 5.27
N GLU A 113 3.59 5.05 4.33
CA GLU A 113 4.26 3.74 4.23
C GLU A 113 4.61 3.51 2.76
N PRO A 114 5.76 4.05 2.28
CA PRO A 114 6.17 3.89 0.90
C PRO A 114 6.54 2.44 0.60
N ARG A 115 6.34 2.04 -0.66
CA ARG A 115 6.70 0.71 -1.15
C ARG A 115 8.11 0.79 -1.76
N LEU A 116 9.10 0.76 -0.90
CA LEU A 116 10.50 0.71 -1.33
C LEU A 116 11.11 -0.61 -0.87
N TRP A 117 12.07 -1.10 -1.64
CA TRP A 117 12.71 -2.36 -1.37
C TRP A 117 13.96 -2.16 -0.51
N GLU A 118 14.31 -3.15 0.31
CA GLU A 118 15.49 -3.07 1.22
C GLU A 118 16.81 -2.94 0.44
N ASP A 119 16.87 -3.39 -0.81
CA ASP A 119 18.01 -3.27 -1.70
C ASP A 119 18.11 -1.89 -2.38
N GLU A 120 16.99 -1.17 -2.52
CA GLU A 120 16.97 0.19 -3.06
C GLU A 120 17.31 1.23 -1.99
N CYS A 121 16.83 1.04 -0.78
CA CYS A 121 17.08 1.96 0.33
C CYS A 121 17.20 1.21 1.67
N PRO A 122 18.40 1.07 2.22
CA PRO A 122 18.62 0.44 3.51
C PRO A 122 17.91 1.15 4.68
N PRO A 123 17.51 0.43 5.75
CA PRO A 123 16.69 0.97 6.85
C PRO A 123 17.26 2.18 7.58
N ASP A 124 18.57 2.34 7.65
CA ASP A 124 19.26 3.47 8.24
C ASP A 124 19.15 4.74 7.38
N GLN A 125 19.22 4.60 6.07
CA GLN A 125 18.99 5.69 5.11
C GLN A 125 17.56 6.17 5.16
N TRP A 126 16.59 5.28 5.34
CA TRP A 126 15.19 5.60 5.54
C TRP A 126 14.96 6.53 6.72
N ALA A 127 15.53 6.19 7.87
CA ALA A 127 15.38 6.98 9.07
C ALA A 127 15.94 8.40 8.90
N ALA A 128 17.05 8.53 8.17
CA ALA A 128 17.65 9.83 7.85
C ALA A 128 16.75 10.64 6.91
N LEU A 129 16.22 10.01 5.86
CA LEU A 129 15.32 10.64 4.90
C LEU A 129 14.05 11.17 5.57
N TYR A 130 13.40 10.37 6.42
CA TYR A 130 12.20 10.81 7.13
C TYR A 130 12.47 12.00 8.05
N ARG A 131 13.59 12.00 8.77
CA ARG A 131 13.95 13.13 9.64
C ARG A 131 14.17 14.42 8.88
N ARG A 132 14.75 14.37 7.67
CA ARG A 132 14.93 15.57 6.82
C ARG A 132 13.60 16.21 6.44
N HIS A 133 12.55 15.42 6.28
CA HIS A 133 11.20 15.89 5.96
C HIS A 133 10.27 15.99 7.19
N GLY A 134 10.83 16.11 8.40
CA GLY A 134 10.06 16.31 9.63
C GLY A 134 9.35 15.06 10.16
N GLY A 135 9.58 13.90 9.56
CA GLY A 135 8.99 12.63 9.99
C GLY A 135 9.85 11.85 10.98
N ALA A 136 9.26 10.84 11.59
CA ALA A 136 9.94 9.87 12.44
C ALA A 136 9.50 8.44 12.09
N PRO A 137 10.41 7.46 12.15
CA PRO A 137 10.04 6.06 11.99
C PRO A 137 9.00 5.64 13.04
N SER A 138 7.98 4.88 12.61
CA SER A 138 6.96 4.30 13.49
C SER A 138 7.15 2.79 13.60
N ALA A 139 7.09 2.26 14.82
CA ALA A 139 7.09 0.81 15.06
C ALA A 139 5.78 0.14 14.63
N ASP A 140 4.67 0.91 14.67
CA ASP A 140 3.37 0.41 14.23
C ASP A 140 3.22 0.56 12.72
N THR A 141 2.92 -0.52 12.03
CA THR A 141 2.64 -0.53 10.59
C THR A 141 1.17 -0.86 10.33
N ILE A 142 0.59 -0.26 9.30
CA ILE A 142 -0.77 -0.58 8.83
C ILE A 142 -0.67 -1.63 7.72
N GLN A 143 0.32 -1.49 6.84
CA GLN A 143 0.63 -2.50 5.83
C GLN A 143 1.63 -3.52 6.39
N PRO A 144 1.60 -4.77 5.91
CA PRO A 144 2.63 -5.74 6.25
C PRO A 144 4.03 -5.17 5.90
N PRO A 145 4.96 -5.14 6.88
CA PRO A 145 6.27 -4.51 6.66
C PRO A 145 7.18 -5.31 5.71
N ARG A 146 6.81 -6.57 5.46
CA ARG A 146 7.54 -7.47 4.55
C ARG A 146 6.58 -8.26 3.70
N THR A 147 6.93 -8.45 2.44
CA THR A 147 6.21 -9.31 1.51
C THR A 147 7.19 -10.15 0.71
N VAL A 148 6.70 -11.24 0.15
CA VAL A 148 7.47 -12.07 -0.77
C VAL A 148 6.90 -11.86 -2.16
N VAL A 149 7.77 -11.50 -3.10
CA VAL A 149 7.41 -11.39 -4.52
C VAL A 149 7.91 -12.65 -5.21
N VAL A 150 7.03 -13.32 -5.93
CA VAL A 150 7.37 -14.48 -6.75
C VAL A 150 7.34 -14.03 -8.20
N ASP A 151 8.47 -14.16 -8.89
CA ASP A 151 8.53 -13.95 -10.35
C ASP A 151 7.82 -15.14 -11.05
N LEU A 152 6.79 -14.85 -11.81
CA LEU A 152 5.99 -15.85 -12.52
C LEU A 152 6.41 -16.05 -13.99
N ARG A 153 7.46 -15.37 -14.46
CA ARG A 153 7.96 -15.49 -15.83
C ARG A 153 8.73 -16.78 -16.10
N PRO A 154 9.51 -17.34 -15.14
CA PRO A 154 10.16 -18.64 -15.29
C PRO A 154 9.15 -19.78 -15.39
N SER A 155 9.64 -20.97 -15.79
CA SER A 155 8.83 -22.18 -15.77
C SER A 155 8.39 -22.55 -14.35
N GLU A 156 7.29 -23.30 -14.20
CA GLU A 156 6.83 -23.79 -12.89
C GLU A 156 7.91 -24.60 -12.17
N ASP A 157 8.68 -25.41 -12.91
CA ASP A 157 9.79 -26.19 -12.34
C ASP A 157 10.91 -25.30 -11.79
N ASP A 158 11.26 -24.23 -12.50
CA ASP A 158 12.25 -23.27 -12.04
C ASP A 158 11.77 -22.49 -10.82
N ILE A 159 10.49 -22.06 -10.81
CA ILE A 159 9.87 -21.41 -9.66
C ILE A 159 9.89 -22.34 -8.43
N LEU A 160 9.52 -23.60 -8.61
CA LEU A 160 9.59 -24.61 -7.54
C LEU A 160 11.03 -24.85 -7.09
N ALA A 161 11.99 -24.92 -8.01
CA ALA A 161 13.39 -25.11 -7.67
C ALA A 161 13.95 -23.96 -6.83
N ALA A 162 13.53 -22.73 -7.09
CA ALA A 162 13.93 -21.54 -6.33
C ALA A 162 13.33 -21.48 -4.91
N MET A 163 12.25 -22.24 -4.63
CA MET A 163 11.62 -22.25 -3.31
C MET A 163 12.45 -23.05 -2.29
N LYS A 164 12.28 -22.72 -0.99
CA LYS A 164 12.88 -23.50 0.11
C LYS A 164 12.37 -24.95 0.09
N GLN A 165 13.23 -25.88 0.48
CA GLN A 165 12.91 -27.32 0.49
C GLN A 165 11.58 -27.64 1.20
N LYS A 166 11.33 -27.03 2.36
CA LYS A 166 10.09 -27.23 3.11
C LYS A 166 8.85 -26.76 2.33
N THR A 167 8.95 -25.68 1.58
CA THR A 167 7.84 -25.17 0.74
C THR A 167 7.53 -26.16 -0.38
N ARG A 168 8.54 -26.63 -1.12
CA ARG A 168 8.38 -27.66 -2.15
C ARG A 168 7.76 -28.95 -1.61
N TYR A 169 8.23 -29.39 -0.44
CA TYR A 169 7.68 -30.57 0.23
C TYR A 169 6.19 -30.39 0.54
N ASN A 170 5.81 -29.23 1.09
CA ASN A 170 4.41 -28.96 1.45
C ASN A 170 3.50 -28.90 0.22
N ILE A 171 3.96 -28.32 -0.90
CA ILE A 171 3.21 -28.28 -2.15
C ILE A 171 2.93 -29.72 -2.63
N ARG A 172 3.97 -30.53 -2.75
CA ARG A 172 3.83 -31.94 -3.17
C ARG A 172 2.97 -32.77 -2.20
N LEU A 173 3.04 -32.48 -0.91
CA LEU A 173 2.22 -33.13 0.09
C LEU A 173 0.74 -32.76 -0.07
N ALA A 174 0.45 -31.50 -0.37
CA ALA A 174 -0.92 -31.04 -0.61
C ALA A 174 -1.53 -31.76 -1.83
N GLU A 175 -0.80 -31.80 -2.95
CA GLU A 175 -1.20 -32.57 -4.14
C GLU A 175 -1.46 -34.03 -3.83
N LYS A 176 -0.52 -34.69 -3.12
CA LYS A 176 -0.65 -36.09 -2.71
C LYS A 176 -1.86 -36.35 -1.79
N LYS A 177 -2.26 -35.33 -1.02
CA LYS A 177 -3.45 -35.40 -0.16
C LYS A 177 -4.74 -35.01 -0.86
N GLY A 178 -4.72 -34.78 -2.18
CA GLY A 178 -5.89 -34.45 -2.99
C GLY A 178 -6.39 -33.02 -2.83
N VAL A 179 -5.54 -32.10 -2.34
CA VAL A 179 -5.89 -30.68 -2.33
C VAL A 179 -5.95 -30.15 -3.77
N THR A 180 -7.06 -29.58 -4.13
CA THR A 180 -7.29 -28.98 -5.46
C THR A 180 -7.49 -27.48 -5.32
N VAL A 181 -7.00 -26.72 -6.33
CA VAL A 181 -7.17 -25.28 -6.43
C VAL A 181 -7.97 -24.96 -7.69
N ARG A 182 -8.94 -24.07 -7.57
CA ARG A 182 -9.73 -23.56 -8.70
C ARG A 182 -10.00 -22.07 -8.53
N GLU A 183 -10.29 -21.40 -9.62
CA GLU A 183 -10.83 -20.05 -9.53
C GLU A 183 -12.21 -20.06 -8.87
N GLY A 184 -12.43 -19.11 -7.95
CA GLY A 184 -13.71 -18.91 -7.29
C GLY A 184 -14.61 -17.96 -8.11
N THR A 185 -15.89 -18.07 -7.86
CA THR A 185 -16.92 -17.16 -8.39
C THR A 185 -17.58 -16.38 -7.26
N ALA A 186 -18.46 -15.43 -7.59
CA ALA A 186 -19.26 -14.71 -6.58
C ALA A 186 -20.07 -15.66 -5.68
N ALA A 187 -20.45 -16.81 -6.18
CA ALA A 187 -21.17 -17.83 -5.41
C ALA A 187 -20.34 -18.47 -4.28
N ASP A 188 -19.01 -18.41 -4.38
CA ASP A 188 -18.08 -18.94 -3.37
C ASP A 188 -17.84 -17.97 -2.20
N LEU A 189 -18.17 -16.67 -2.36
CA LEU A 189 -17.94 -15.63 -1.35
C LEU A 189 -18.56 -15.95 0.02
N PRO A 190 -19.78 -16.48 0.15
CA PRO A 190 -20.33 -16.84 1.45
C PRO A 190 -19.54 -17.93 2.16
N ALA A 191 -19.01 -18.93 1.44
CA ALA A 191 -18.16 -19.97 1.98
C ALA A 191 -16.81 -19.40 2.44
N PHE A 192 -16.19 -18.56 1.61
CA PHE A 192 -14.95 -17.86 1.94
C PHE A 192 -15.10 -17.02 3.22
N ASN A 193 -16.16 -16.23 3.32
CA ASN A 193 -16.41 -15.40 4.50
C ASN A 193 -16.59 -16.21 5.78
N ARG A 194 -17.29 -17.36 5.71
CA ARG A 194 -17.41 -18.29 6.87
C ARG A 194 -16.05 -18.82 7.30
N LEU A 195 -15.19 -19.23 6.36
CA LEU A 195 -13.85 -19.74 6.65
C LEU A 195 -12.98 -18.63 7.27
N MET A 196 -13.02 -17.42 6.74
CA MET A 196 -12.29 -16.29 7.30
C MET A 196 -12.72 -15.97 8.73
N ALA A 197 -14.03 -15.95 9.00
CA ALA A 197 -14.56 -15.72 10.35
C ALA A 197 -14.12 -16.83 11.33
N ALA A 198 -14.19 -18.10 10.93
CA ALA A 198 -13.73 -19.21 11.73
C ALA A 198 -12.22 -19.14 12.02
N SER A 199 -11.41 -18.79 11.03
CA SER A 199 -9.95 -18.63 11.19
C SER A 199 -9.60 -17.53 12.18
N LEU A 200 -10.30 -16.38 12.13
CA LEU A 200 -10.10 -15.27 13.07
C LEU A 200 -10.47 -15.64 14.51
N LEU A 201 -11.52 -16.44 14.70
CA LEU A 201 -11.91 -16.94 16.02
C LEU A 201 -10.86 -17.91 16.58
N CYS A 202 -10.33 -18.83 15.77
CA CYS A 202 -9.26 -19.74 16.16
C CYS A 202 -7.97 -18.99 16.55
N LEU A 203 -7.58 -17.96 15.80
CA LEU A 203 -6.42 -17.14 16.13
C LEU A 203 -6.58 -16.41 17.47
N ARG A 204 -7.79 -15.93 17.78
CA ARG A 204 -8.09 -15.26 19.07
C ARG A 204 -8.13 -16.23 20.26
N SER A 205 -8.54 -17.46 20.05
CA SER A 205 -8.63 -18.48 21.11
C SER A 205 -7.31 -19.21 21.36
N GLY A 206 -6.25 -18.96 20.58
CA GLY A 206 -4.98 -19.67 20.70
C GLY A 206 -5.04 -21.15 20.26
N GLN A 207 -6.17 -21.62 19.74
CA GLN A 207 -6.32 -22.99 19.23
C GLN A 207 -5.55 -23.15 17.92
N ARG A 208 -4.69 -24.15 17.86
CA ARG A 208 -4.05 -24.58 16.61
C ARG A 208 -5.00 -25.52 15.86
N TRP A 209 -5.06 -25.34 14.55
CA TRP A 209 -5.68 -26.35 13.69
C TRP A 209 -4.88 -27.65 13.79
N SER A 210 -5.50 -28.68 14.24
CA SER A 210 -4.95 -30.05 14.25
C SER A 210 -5.22 -30.74 12.92
#